data_b87e2c465e731e9a0616f41225fd29e8
#
_entry.id   b87e2c465e731e9a0616f41225fd29e8
#
_cell.length_a   1.000
_cell.length_b   1.000
_cell.length_c   1.000
_cell.angle_alpha   90.00
_cell.angle_beta   90.00
_cell.angle_gamma   90.00
#
_symmetry.space_group_name_H-M   'P 1'
#
loop_
_entity.id
_entity.type
_entity.pdbx_description
1 polymer ?
#
loop_
_entity_poly.entity_id
_entity_poly.type
_entity_poly.pdbx_seq_one_letter_code
_entity_poly.pdbx_strand_id
1 'polypeptide(L)'
;MAFILRKLPVDAFLEQRKTTPVADVRSPGEYAEGHIPGAVNIPLFDDEQRAEVGTVYKKEGNINAVLRGIDLAAPGMSDKLRKALDLASGGKLLVHCWRGGMRSEAMAWLFSQGGIDSSLLGGGYKAYRNHILSDLDRERKFIILGGLTGSGKTGILRHMKSAGVQVTDLEGLASHRGSAFGALGQAPQPTSEHFANLLYDDLASMRDDEPIWLEDESRNIGTVFMPDCFSLRMQTAPVIALMMSIETRLPRLLEEYTTFPAEEIMASVMKISKRLGGDRTREAADALRKGDYPTAIRITLEYYDKAYHYGLSKRAEGQVTYINTETDDVAVNAALVMEAARNLG
;
A
#
# COMPACT_ATOMS: atom_id res chain seq x y z
N MET A 1 -6.12 -23.32 34.29
CA MET A 1 -7.25 -22.42 33.96
C MET A 1 -8.10 -23.04 32.89
N ALA A 2 -9.44 -22.90 32.95
CA ALA A 2 -10.29 -23.33 31.84
C ALA A 2 -9.99 -22.45 30.61
N PHE A 3 -9.82 -23.06 29.45
CA PHE A 3 -9.66 -22.35 28.18
C PHE A 3 -11.01 -21.68 27.83
N ILE A 4 -11.03 -20.35 27.78
CA ILE A 4 -12.21 -19.57 27.39
C ILE A 4 -11.91 -18.97 26.00
N LEU A 5 -12.67 -19.41 25.02
CA LEU A 5 -12.57 -18.87 23.66
C LEU A 5 -13.30 -17.54 23.55
N ARG A 6 -12.54 -16.45 23.46
CA ARG A 6 -13.09 -15.10 23.29
C ARG A 6 -13.02 -14.69 21.82
N LYS A 7 -14.15 -14.38 21.19
CA LYS A 7 -14.23 -13.82 19.83
C LYS A 7 -14.58 -12.33 19.91
N LEU A 8 -13.78 -11.50 19.28
CA LEU A 8 -13.95 -10.06 19.22
C LEU A 8 -14.57 -9.66 17.87
N PRO A 9 -15.51 -8.71 17.84
CA PRO A 9 -15.90 -8.04 16.59
C PRO A 9 -14.69 -7.28 16.01
N VAL A 10 -14.75 -6.93 14.73
CA VAL A 10 -13.61 -6.34 14.01
C VAL A 10 -13.12 -5.06 14.68
N ASP A 11 -14.02 -4.15 15.07
CA ASP A 11 -13.65 -2.87 15.70
C ASP A 11 -12.90 -3.07 17.02
N ALA A 12 -13.41 -3.96 17.89
CA ALA A 12 -12.75 -4.27 19.15
C ALA A 12 -11.39 -4.97 18.96
N PHE A 13 -11.26 -5.80 17.92
CA PHE A 13 -10.01 -6.44 17.56
C PHE A 13 -8.99 -5.40 17.07
N LEU A 14 -9.40 -4.49 16.19
CA LEU A 14 -8.56 -3.41 15.66
C LEU A 14 -8.13 -2.44 16.76
N GLU A 15 -8.98 -2.14 17.71
CA GLU A 15 -8.60 -1.31 18.87
C GLU A 15 -7.55 -2.02 19.74
N GLN A 16 -7.77 -3.31 20.05
CA GLN A 16 -6.83 -4.07 20.87
C GLN A 16 -5.47 -4.31 20.19
N ARG A 17 -5.40 -4.41 18.86
CA ARG A 17 -4.13 -4.61 18.15
C ARG A 17 -3.15 -3.44 18.31
N LYS A 18 -3.61 -2.27 18.71
CA LYS A 18 -2.73 -1.12 18.98
C LYS A 18 -1.72 -1.41 20.11
N THR A 19 -2.04 -2.34 21.00
CA THR A 19 -1.22 -2.68 22.16
C THR A 19 -0.96 -4.17 22.32
N THR A 20 -1.62 -5.01 21.52
CA THR A 20 -1.53 -6.47 21.60
C THR A 20 -1.10 -7.03 20.25
N PRO A 21 -0.04 -7.84 20.20
CA PRO A 21 0.43 -8.42 18.96
C PRO A 21 -0.61 -9.35 18.32
N VAL A 22 -0.53 -9.50 16.99
CA VAL A 22 -1.45 -10.29 16.17
C VAL A 22 -0.71 -11.47 15.55
N ALA A 23 -1.23 -12.68 15.73
CA ALA A 23 -0.80 -13.88 15.03
C ALA A 23 -1.79 -14.22 13.90
N ASP A 24 -1.31 -14.24 12.66
CA ASP A 24 -2.03 -14.77 11.52
C ASP A 24 -1.67 -16.25 11.35
N VAL A 25 -2.65 -17.13 11.58
CA VAL A 25 -2.44 -18.58 11.50
C VAL A 25 -2.84 -19.19 10.16
N ARG A 26 -3.00 -18.37 9.13
CA ARG A 26 -3.18 -18.80 7.75
C ARG A 26 -1.85 -19.32 7.19
N SER A 27 -1.92 -20.01 6.05
CA SER A 27 -0.71 -20.46 5.36
C SER A 27 0.16 -19.30 4.89
N PRO A 28 1.48 -19.52 4.65
CA PRO A 28 2.38 -18.48 4.17
C PRO A 28 1.89 -17.78 2.90
N GLY A 29 1.34 -18.53 1.92
CA GLY A 29 0.80 -17.95 0.71
C GLY A 29 -0.46 -17.10 0.96
N GLU A 30 -1.37 -17.54 1.84
CA GLU A 30 -2.53 -16.75 2.26
C GLU A 30 -2.07 -15.43 2.96
N TYR A 31 -0.99 -15.48 3.73
CA TYR A 31 -0.41 -14.31 4.39
C TYR A 31 0.28 -13.36 3.41
N ALA A 32 1.05 -13.90 2.47
CA ALA A 32 1.78 -13.12 1.46
C ALA A 32 0.83 -12.40 0.51
N GLU A 33 -0.32 -12.98 0.17
CA GLU A 33 -1.35 -12.31 -0.65
C GLU A 33 -1.88 -11.04 0.02
N GLY A 34 -2.01 -11.06 1.36
CA GLY A 34 -2.39 -9.90 2.15
C GLY A 34 -2.68 -10.29 3.59
N HIS A 35 -2.30 -9.45 4.53
CA HIS A 35 -2.47 -9.67 5.96
C HIS A 35 -2.81 -8.38 6.70
N ILE A 36 -3.26 -8.48 7.94
CA ILE A 36 -3.45 -7.32 8.82
C ILE A 36 -2.08 -6.70 9.08
N PRO A 37 -1.86 -5.40 8.80
CA PRO A 37 -0.57 -4.77 9.00
C PRO A 37 -0.02 -4.99 10.41
N GLY A 38 1.25 -5.39 10.51
CA GLY A 38 1.89 -5.71 11.78
C GLY A 38 1.58 -7.11 12.34
N ALA A 39 0.71 -7.91 11.72
CA ALA A 39 0.50 -9.30 12.11
C ALA A 39 1.73 -10.16 11.77
N VAL A 40 2.04 -11.14 12.63
CA VAL A 40 3.10 -12.11 12.44
C VAL A 40 2.51 -13.44 11.99
N ASN A 41 3.07 -14.03 10.94
CA ASN A 41 2.59 -15.33 10.46
C ASN A 41 3.11 -16.48 11.32
N ILE A 42 2.20 -17.16 12.02
CA ILE A 42 2.44 -18.41 12.74
C ILE A 42 1.49 -19.46 12.16
N PRO A 43 1.79 -20.01 10.98
CA PRO A 43 0.84 -20.82 10.24
C PRO A 43 0.56 -22.16 10.92
N LEU A 44 -0.72 -22.54 10.99
CA LEU A 44 -1.11 -23.90 11.40
C LEU A 44 -0.61 -24.91 10.37
N PHE A 45 -0.74 -24.58 9.09
CA PHE A 45 -0.34 -25.39 7.92
C PHE A 45 0.57 -24.56 7.01
N ASP A 46 1.56 -25.17 6.38
CA ASP A 46 2.17 -24.63 5.18
C ASP A 46 1.20 -24.65 3.98
N ASP A 47 1.62 -24.19 2.82
CA ASP A 47 0.74 -24.08 1.65
C ASP A 47 0.32 -25.44 1.09
N GLU A 48 1.22 -26.44 1.09
CA GLU A 48 0.96 -27.79 0.63
C GLU A 48 -0.03 -28.51 1.56
N GLN A 49 0.24 -28.48 2.86
CA GLN A 49 -0.64 -29.04 3.90
C GLN A 49 -2.03 -28.40 3.86
N ARG A 50 -2.07 -27.07 3.69
CA ARG A 50 -3.33 -26.34 3.58
C ARG A 50 -4.13 -26.77 2.34
N ALA A 51 -3.47 -26.97 1.20
CA ALA A 51 -4.10 -27.44 -0.04
C ALA A 51 -4.63 -28.88 0.12
N GLU A 52 -3.84 -29.75 0.75
CA GLU A 52 -4.21 -31.12 1.02
C GLU A 52 -5.44 -31.21 1.92
N VAL A 53 -5.43 -30.56 3.10
CA VAL A 53 -6.57 -30.54 4.02
C VAL A 53 -7.82 -29.97 3.33
N GLY A 54 -7.66 -28.94 2.49
CA GLY A 54 -8.75 -28.37 1.71
C GLY A 54 -9.34 -29.33 0.69
N THR A 55 -8.51 -30.20 0.11
CA THR A 55 -8.93 -31.24 -0.83
C THR A 55 -9.67 -32.36 -0.13
N VAL A 56 -9.15 -32.85 1.02
CA VAL A 56 -9.82 -33.87 1.85
C VAL A 56 -11.18 -33.35 2.31
N TYR A 57 -11.25 -32.08 2.75
CA TYR A 57 -12.54 -31.46 3.15
C TYR A 57 -13.59 -31.53 2.04
N LYS A 58 -13.21 -31.22 0.79
CA LYS A 58 -14.13 -31.24 -0.35
C LYS A 58 -14.56 -32.65 -0.78
N LYS A 59 -13.65 -33.63 -0.70
CA LYS A 59 -13.88 -34.98 -1.21
C LYS A 59 -14.44 -35.92 -0.16
N GLU A 60 -14.01 -35.80 1.09
CA GLU A 60 -14.20 -36.80 2.13
C GLU A 60 -14.94 -36.23 3.36
N GLY A 61 -15.20 -34.93 3.37
CA GLY A 61 -15.97 -34.26 4.42
C GLY A 61 -15.14 -33.76 5.60
N ASN A 62 -15.84 -33.17 6.56
CA ASN A 62 -15.22 -32.44 7.66
C ASN A 62 -14.36 -33.29 8.58
N ILE A 63 -14.84 -34.49 8.98
CA ILE A 63 -14.14 -35.29 9.99
C ILE A 63 -12.78 -35.81 9.47
N ASN A 64 -12.73 -36.27 8.21
CA ASN A 64 -11.49 -36.74 7.60
C ASN A 64 -10.49 -35.59 7.41
N ALA A 65 -10.97 -34.40 7.05
CA ALA A 65 -10.12 -33.20 6.99
C ALA A 65 -9.56 -32.79 8.35
N VAL A 66 -10.33 -32.96 9.44
CA VAL A 66 -9.85 -32.71 10.81
C VAL A 66 -8.78 -33.69 11.19
N LEU A 67 -9.01 -35.01 10.98
CA LEU A 67 -8.01 -36.04 11.28
C LEU A 67 -6.72 -35.83 10.50
N ARG A 68 -6.83 -35.59 9.19
CA ARG A 68 -5.66 -35.30 8.36
C ARG A 68 -4.93 -34.02 8.81
N GLY A 69 -5.70 -32.99 9.18
CA GLY A 69 -5.15 -31.73 9.70
C GLY A 69 -4.36 -31.92 10.99
N ILE A 70 -4.82 -32.79 11.89
CA ILE A 70 -4.10 -33.14 13.13
C ILE A 70 -2.78 -33.82 12.80
N ASP A 71 -2.78 -34.85 11.92
CA ASP A 71 -1.58 -35.56 11.50
C ASP A 71 -0.51 -34.62 10.93
N LEU A 72 -0.92 -33.66 10.12
CA LEU A 72 -0.03 -32.71 9.47
C LEU A 72 0.47 -31.62 10.43
N ALA A 73 -0.36 -31.14 11.33
CA ALA A 73 -0.01 -30.03 12.23
C ALA A 73 0.83 -30.48 13.43
N ALA A 74 0.60 -31.71 13.95
CA ALA A 74 1.19 -32.20 15.21
C ALA A 74 2.72 -32.10 15.28
N PRO A 75 3.50 -32.46 14.23
CA PRO A 75 4.96 -32.39 14.30
C PRO A 75 5.54 -31.00 14.58
N GLY A 76 4.86 -29.94 14.12
CA GLY A 76 5.31 -28.56 14.27
C GLY A 76 4.67 -27.77 15.44
N MET A 77 3.87 -28.39 16.29
CA MET A 77 3.11 -27.68 17.34
C MET A 77 4.00 -26.98 18.37
N SER A 78 5.10 -27.63 18.79
CA SER A 78 6.04 -27.04 19.76
C SER A 78 6.71 -25.77 19.23
N ASP A 79 7.09 -25.74 17.95
CA ASP A 79 7.73 -24.58 17.33
C ASP A 79 6.73 -23.41 17.16
N LYS A 80 5.49 -23.74 16.83
CA LYS A 80 4.41 -22.74 16.78
C LYS A 80 4.17 -22.12 18.15
N LEU A 81 4.18 -22.92 19.20
CA LEU A 81 4.04 -22.42 20.57
C LEU A 81 5.24 -21.55 20.97
N ARG A 82 6.48 -21.94 20.67
CA ARG A 82 7.67 -21.10 20.93
C ARG A 82 7.55 -19.74 20.24
N LYS A 83 7.22 -19.72 18.96
CA LYS A 83 7.00 -18.45 18.24
C LYS A 83 5.91 -17.58 18.87
N ALA A 84 4.84 -18.19 19.34
CA ALA A 84 3.76 -17.47 20.01
C ALA A 84 4.22 -16.90 21.37
N LEU A 85 5.01 -17.63 22.13
CA LEU A 85 5.59 -17.17 23.42
C LEU A 85 6.52 -15.99 23.20
N ASP A 86 7.38 -16.04 22.18
CA ASP A 86 8.29 -14.95 21.81
C ASP A 86 7.49 -13.69 21.39
N LEU A 87 6.42 -13.87 20.61
CA LEU A 87 5.56 -12.78 20.15
C LEU A 87 4.74 -12.18 21.29
N ALA A 88 4.18 -13.02 22.17
CA ALA A 88 3.29 -12.63 23.24
C ALA A 88 4.03 -12.28 24.56
N SER A 89 5.08 -11.46 24.50
CA SER A 89 5.89 -11.08 25.66
C SER A 89 5.07 -10.47 26.82
N GLY A 90 3.88 -9.89 26.54
CA GLY A 90 2.90 -9.42 27.52
C GLY A 90 1.84 -10.45 27.95
N GLY A 91 2.01 -11.73 27.57
CA GLY A 91 1.06 -12.81 27.92
C GLY A 91 -0.28 -12.75 27.17
N LYS A 92 -0.46 -11.84 26.23
CA LYS A 92 -1.70 -11.69 25.43
C LYS A 92 -1.39 -11.78 23.94
N LEU A 93 -2.32 -12.36 23.16
CA LEU A 93 -2.19 -12.50 21.71
C LEU A 93 -3.56 -12.39 21.04
N LEU A 94 -3.62 -11.63 19.96
CA LEU A 94 -4.75 -11.63 19.05
C LEU A 94 -4.47 -12.65 17.95
N VAL A 95 -5.48 -13.46 17.62
CA VAL A 95 -5.29 -14.56 16.67
C VAL A 95 -6.40 -14.54 15.61
N HIS A 96 -6.03 -14.74 14.37
CA HIS A 96 -7.02 -14.93 13.32
C HIS A 96 -6.59 -15.97 12.27
N CYS A 97 -7.59 -16.55 11.63
CA CYS A 97 -7.44 -17.29 10.36
C CYS A 97 -8.36 -16.67 9.30
N TRP A 98 -8.63 -17.36 8.20
CA TRP A 98 -9.45 -16.82 7.12
C TRP A 98 -10.89 -16.48 7.55
N ARG A 99 -11.58 -17.34 8.34
CA ARG A 99 -12.98 -17.18 8.74
C ARG A 99 -13.19 -17.17 10.27
N GLY A 100 -12.15 -17.14 11.07
CA GLY A 100 -12.29 -17.15 12.54
C GLY A 100 -12.87 -18.46 13.10
N GLY A 101 -12.59 -19.59 12.44
CA GLY A 101 -13.05 -20.93 12.85
C GLY A 101 -11.92 -21.83 13.34
N MET A 102 -12.05 -23.13 13.07
CA MET A 102 -11.22 -24.20 13.65
C MET A 102 -9.70 -23.95 13.62
N ARG A 103 -9.13 -23.36 12.55
CA ARG A 103 -7.68 -23.08 12.50
C ARG A 103 -7.24 -22.13 13.62
N SER A 104 -7.93 -21.01 13.79
CA SER A 104 -7.61 -20.04 14.84
C SER A 104 -8.01 -20.54 16.22
N GLU A 105 -9.07 -21.33 16.35
CA GLU A 105 -9.49 -21.94 17.61
C GLU A 105 -8.47 -22.97 18.11
N ALA A 106 -7.99 -23.84 17.25
CA ALA A 106 -6.95 -24.82 17.58
C ALA A 106 -5.63 -24.17 18.00
N MET A 107 -5.22 -23.12 17.28
CA MET A 107 -4.00 -22.39 17.62
C MET A 107 -4.14 -21.61 18.92
N ALA A 108 -5.27 -20.95 19.17
CA ALA A 108 -5.51 -20.27 20.43
C ALA A 108 -5.55 -21.25 21.64
N TRP A 109 -6.11 -22.45 21.41
CA TRP A 109 -6.02 -23.52 22.43
C TRP A 109 -4.57 -23.92 22.70
N LEU A 110 -3.78 -24.16 21.65
CA LEU A 110 -2.35 -24.47 21.80
C LEU A 110 -1.61 -23.38 22.57
N PHE A 111 -1.84 -22.12 22.23
CA PHE A 111 -1.19 -20.98 22.89
C PHE A 111 -1.58 -20.87 24.37
N SER A 112 -2.82 -21.23 24.70
CA SER A 112 -3.27 -21.27 26.10
C SER A 112 -2.52 -22.30 26.96
N GLN A 113 -2.01 -23.40 26.35
CA GLN A 113 -1.18 -24.38 27.06
C GLN A 113 0.17 -23.78 27.48
N GLY A 114 0.65 -22.75 26.77
CA GLY A 114 1.80 -21.92 27.14
C GLY A 114 1.47 -20.75 28.06
N GLY A 115 0.22 -20.62 28.53
CA GLY A 115 -0.20 -19.54 29.42
C GLY A 115 -0.57 -18.23 28.71
N ILE A 116 -0.68 -18.23 27.36
CA ILE A 116 -1.04 -17.05 26.59
C ILE A 116 -2.57 -16.86 26.58
N ASP A 117 -3.05 -15.68 27.02
CA ASP A 117 -4.46 -15.28 26.88
C ASP A 117 -4.73 -14.80 25.45
N SER A 118 -5.43 -15.63 24.67
CA SER A 118 -5.68 -15.37 23.25
C SER A 118 -7.12 -14.93 23.00
N SER A 119 -7.28 -13.88 22.17
CA SER A 119 -8.59 -13.44 21.64
C SER A 119 -8.62 -13.60 20.13
N LEU A 120 -9.75 -14.09 19.60
CA LEU A 120 -9.92 -14.36 18.18
C LEU A 120 -10.66 -13.23 17.46
N LEU A 121 -10.27 -12.99 16.21
CA LEU A 121 -11.07 -12.15 15.29
C LEU A 121 -12.32 -12.90 14.84
N GLY A 122 -13.51 -12.44 15.24
CA GLY A 122 -14.80 -12.96 14.78
C GLY A 122 -14.93 -12.80 13.26
N GLY A 123 -15.26 -13.89 12.57
CA GLY A 123 -15.32 -13.90 11.10
C GLY A 123 -13.96 -13.89 10.39
N GLY A 124 -12.85 -13.76 11.16
CA GLY A 124 -11.47 -13.83 10.68
C GLY A 124 -11.08 -12.76 9.67
N TYR A 125 -10.02 -13.01 8.93
CA TYR A 125 -9.49 -12.09 7.93
C TYR A 125 -10.53 -11.67 6.87
N LYS A 126 -11.48 -12.55 6.53
CA LYS A 126 -12.59 -12.18 5.63
C LYS A 126 -13.46 -11.05 6.20
N ALA A 127 -13.77 -11.08 7.49
CA ALA A 127 -14.53 -10.01 8.13
C ALA A 127 -13.72 -8.71 8.19
N TYR A 128 -12.42 -8.79 8.49
CA TYR A 128 -11.51 -7.64 8.40
C TYR A 128 -11.52 -7.04 6.98
N ARG A 129 -11.36 -7.84 5.92
CA ARG A 129 -11.39 -7.35 4.54
C ARG A 129 -12.69 -6.64 4.18
N ASN A 130 -13.82 -7.21 4.57
CA ASN A 130 -15.12 -6.57 4.34
C ASN A 130 -15.22 -5.22 5.08
N HIS A 131 -14.75 -5.17 6.33
CA HIS A 131 -14.76 -3.95 7.12
C HIS A 131 -13.91 -2.85 6.49
N ILE A 132 -12.66 -3.13 6.11
CA ILE A 132 -11.78 -2.12 5.53
C ILE A 132 -12.25 -1.63 4.15
N LEU A 133 -12.80 -2.51 3.31
CA LEU A 133 -13.33 -2.08 2.01
C LEU A 133 -14.57 -1.19 2.18
N SER A 134 -15.42 -1.47 3.17
CA SER A 134 -16.54 -0.60 3.52
C SER A 134 -16.07 0.75 4.06
N ASP A 135 -15.01 0.78 4.88
CA ASP A 135 -14.47 2.02 5.41
C ASP A 135 -13.76 2.85 4.32
N LEU A 136 -13.04 2.21 3.38
CA LEU A 136 -12.41 2.90 2.26
C LEU A 136 -13.41 3.54 1.29
N ASP A 137 -14.66 3.04 1.26
CA ASP A 137 -15.76 3.65 0.51
C ASP A 137 -16.43 4.83 1.23
N ARG A 138 -16.09 5.06 2.50
CA ARG A 138 -16.64 6.14 3.30
C ARG A 138 -16.24 7.52 2.72
N GLU A 139 -17.13 8.49 2.81
CA GLU A 139 -16.86 9.85 2.38
C GLU A 139 -15.79 10.49 3.29
N ARG A 140 -14.75 11.04 2.65
CA ARG A 140 -13.65 11.78 3.28
C ARG A 140 -13.36 13.03 2.46
N LYS A 141 -12.86 14.07 3.12
CA LYS A 141 -12.41 15.30 2.44
C LYS A 141 -11.00 15.08 1.89
N PHE A 142 -10.89 14.72 0.62
CA PHE A 142 -9.59 14.62 -0.04
C PHE A 142 -9.21 15.91 -0.75
N ILE A 143 -7.92 16.23 -0.74
CA ILE A 143 -7.28 17.21 -1.62
C ILE A 143 -6.13 16.51 -2.34
N ILE A 144 -6.11 16.61 -3.65
CA ILE A 144 -5.11 15.96 -4.47
C ILE A 144 -3.99 16.95 -4.80
N LEU A 145 -2.76 16.62 -4.42
CA LEU A 145 -1.57 17.33 -4.90
C LEU A 145 -1.15 16.76 -6.23
N GLY A 146 -1.48 17.48 -7.30
CA GLY A 146 -1.05 17.22 -8.65
C GLY A 146 0.23 17.96 -9.00
N GLY A 147 0.80 17.64 -10.15
CA GLY A 147 1.99 18.32 -10.67
C GLY A 147 2.81 17.40 -11.56
N LEU A 148 3.56 18.02 -12.45
CA LEU A 148 4.38 17.37 -13.45
C LEU A 148 5.44 16.45 -12.82
N THR A 149 5.92 15.45 -13.55
CA THR A 149 6.98 14.54 -13.09
C THR A 149 8.23 15.33 -12.68
N GLY A 150 8.77 15.06 -11.49
CA GLY A 150 9.93 15.77 -10.94
C GLY A 150 9.61 17.11 -10.25
N SER A 151 8.33 17.51 -10.13
CA SER A 151 7.96 18.75 -9.42
C SER A 151 8.08 18.68 -7.89
N GLY A 152 8.54 17.56 -7.33
CA GLY A 152 8.82 17.44 -5.90
C GLY A 152 7.61 17.19 -5.02
N LYS A 153 6.47 16.72 -5.57
CA LYS A 153 5.23 16.43 -4.83
C LYS A 153 5.45 15.64 -3.53
N THR A 154 6.17 14.54 -3.63
CA THR A 154 6.46 13.67 -2.46
C THR A 154 7.22 14.42 -1.36
N GLY A 155 8.19 15.28 -1.74
CA GLY A 155 8.90 16.14 -0.79
C GLY A 155 7.97 17.17 -0.14
N ILE A 156 7.09 17.80 -0.92
CA ILE A 156 6.09 18.76 -0.45
C ILE A 156 5.14 18.09 0.54
N LEU A 157 4.57 16.94 0.19
CA LEU A 157 3.66 16.20 1.07
C LEU A 157 4.33 15.76 2.37
N ARG A 158 5.59 15.30 2.31
CA ARG A 158 6.37 14.97 3.52
C ARG A 158 6.61 16.17 4.41
N HIS A 159 6.93 17.32 3.81
CA HIS A 159 7.08 18.58 4.55
C HIS A 159 5.75 18.97 5.24
N MET A 160 4.62 18.91 4.53
CA MET A 160 3.29 19.16 5.07
C MET A 160 2.95 18.18 6.20
N LYS A 161 3.23 16.88 6.03
CA LYS A 161 3.03 15.86 7.08
C LYS A 161 3.85 16.16 8.33
N SER A 162 5.11 16.61 8.18
CA SER A 162 5.95 17.01 9.32
C SER A 162 5.44 18.25 10.06
N ALA A 163 4.65 19.09 9.37
CA ALA A 163 3.96 20.24 9.94
C ALA A 163 2.58 19.89 10.54
N GLY A 164 2.22 18.61 10.63
CA GLY A 164 0.97 18.13 11.23
C GLY A 164 -0.23 18.05 10.28
N VAL A 165 -0.04 18.27 8.96
CA VAL A 165 -1.09 18.10 7.95
C VAL A 165 -1.34 16.61 7.70
N GLN A 166 -2.60 16.21 7.53
CA GLN A 166 -2.95 14.83 7.21
C GLN A 166 -2.58 14.49 5.78
N VAL A 167 -1.67 13.55 5.61
CA VAL A 167 -1.15 13.13 4.31
C VAL A 167 -1.05 11.61 4.26
N THR A 168 -1.62 10.99 3.24
CA THR A 168 -1.41 9.59 2.87
C THR A 168 -0.44 9.52 1.69
N ASP A 169 0.70 8.87 1.88
CA ASP A 169 1.74 8.66 0.86
C ASP A 169 1.40 7.40 0.05
N LEU A 170 0.61 7.56 -1.01
CA LEU A 170 0.16 6.44 -1.86
C LEU A 170 1.32 5.77 -2.58
N GLU A 171 2.30 6.54 -3.05
CA GLU A 171 3.52 6.04 -3.68
C GLU A 171 4.35 5.21 -2.70
N GLY A 172 4.50 5.70 -1.47
CA GLY A 172 5.20 4.98 -0.40
C GLY A 172 4.50 3.68 -0.01
N LEU A 173 3.18 3.69 0.16
CA LEU A 173 2.40 2.48 0.45
C LEU A 173 2.47 1.44 -0.68
N ALA A 174 2.58 1.90 -1.94
CA ALA A 174 2.72 1.04 -3.10
C ALA A 174 4.17 0.60 -3.37
N SER A 175 5.17 1.15 -2.67
CA SER A 175 6.60 0.99 -2.99
C SER A 175 6.89 1.31 -4.47
N HIS A 176 6.30 2.43 -4.98
CA HIS A 176 6.43 2.79 -6.40
C HIS A 176 6.06 4.26 -6.64
N ARG A 177 6.90 5.02 -7.33
CA ARG A 177 6.75 6.48 -7.56
C ARG A 177 5.91 6.82 -8.81
N GLY A 178 4.83 6.12 -9.06
CA GLY A 178 3.83 6.40 -10.10
C GLY A 178 4.28 6.25 -11.56
N SER A 179 5.46 6.71 -11.95
CA SER A 179 5.96 6.70 -13.33
C SER A 179 6.54 5.35 -13.76
N ALA A 180 6.91 5.19 -15.07
CA ALA A 180 7.65 4.00 -15.52
C ALA A 180 9.03 3.83 -14.85
N PHE A 181 9.56 4.88 -14.26
CA PHE A 181 10.79 4.89 -13.45
C PHE A 181 10.52 4.63 -11.97
N GLY A 182 9.26 4.58 -11.57
CA GLY A 182 8.83 4.57 -10.18
C GLY A 182 9.26 3.36 -9.36
N ALA A 183 9.66 2.25 -10.01
CA ALA A 183 10.19 1.06 -9.35
C ALA A 183 11.68 1.18 -8.98
N LEU A 184 12.41 2.16 -9.55
CA LEU A 184 13.86 2.30 -9.34
C LEU A 184 14.17 2.59 -7.86
N GLY A 185 15.03 1.78 -7.26
CA GLY A 185 15.44 1.89 -5.86
C GLY A 185 14.33 1.62 -4.84
N GLN A 186 13.19 1.07 -5.25
CA GLN A 186 12.09 0.71 -4.34
C GLN A 186 12.14 -0.76 -3.94
N ALA A 187 11.58 -1.05 -2.77
CA ALA A 187 11.30 -2.42 -2.36
C ALA A 187 10.28 -3.09 -3.30
N PRO A 188 10.15 -4.42 -3.30
CA PRO A 188 9.08 -5.08 -4.04
C PRO A 188 7.71 -4.51 -3.67
N GLN A 189 6.87 -4.29 -4.68
CA GLN A 189 5.52 -3.80 -4.46
C GLN A 189 4.68 -4.81 -3.68
N PRO A 190 3.79 -4.36 -2.77
CA PRO A 190 2.81 -5.23 -2.16
C PRO A 190 1.83 -5.76 -3.19
N THR A 191 1.07 -6.79 -2.86
CA THR A 191 -0.13 -7.14 -3.62
C THR A 191 -1.17 -6.03 -3.52
N SER A 192 -2.12 -5.98 -4.44
CA SER A 192 -3.22 -5.01 -4.38
C SER A 192 -4.09 -5.20 -3.12
N GLU A 193 -4.21 -6.43 -2.63
CA GLU A 193 -4.92 -6.74 -1.40
C GLU A 193 -4.19 -6.17 -0.18
N HIS A 194 -2.87 -6.38 -0.11
CA HIS A 194 -2.07 -5.87 1.00
C HIS A 194 -1.96 -4.34 0.98
N PHE A 195 -1.83 -3.73 -0.21
CA PHE A 195 -1.90 -2.28 -0.37
C PHE A 195 -3.19 -1.69 0.21
N ALA A 196 -4.35 -2.29 -0.08
CA ALA A 196 -5.62 -1.83 0.48
C ALA A 196 -5.65 -1.95 2.03
N ASN A 197 -4.99 -2.96 2.60
CA ASN A 197 -4.85 -3.10 4.06
C ASN A 197 -3.98 -1.99 4.65
N LEU A 198 -2.86 -1.67 4.00
CA LEU A 198 -1.95 -0.60 4.40
C LEU A 198 -2.62 0.78 4.28
N LEU A 199 -3.34 1.00 3.18
CA LEU A 199 -4.09 2.24 2.93
C LEU A 199 -5.15 2.48 4.02
N TYR A 200 -5.94 1.44 4.36
CA TYR A 200 -6.89 1.53 5.46
C TYR A 200 -6.19 1.88 6.77
N ASP A 201 -5.07 1.23 7.08
CA ASP A 201 -4.35 1.42 8.33
C ASP A 201 -3.81 2.85 8.50
N ASP A 202 -3.31 3.44 7.40
CA ASP A 202 -2.87 4.84 7.38
C ASP A 202 -4.06 5.79 7.59
N LEU A 203 -5.16 5.58 6.85
CA LEU A 203 -6.36 6.43 6.93
C LEU A 203 -7.12 6.29 8.27
N ALA A 204 -7.09 5.13 8.92
CA ALA A 204 -7.79 4.88 10.19
C ALA A 204 -7.25 5.74 11.35
N SER A 205 -6.05 6.29 11.21
CA SER A 205 -5.44 7.19 12.20
C SER A 205 -5.82 8.67 11.99
N MET A 206 -6.50 9.00 10.89
CA MET A 206 -6.78 10.36 10.46
C MET A 206 -8.14 10.86 10.97
N ARG A 207 -8.26 12.17 11.14
CA ARG A 207 -9.48 12.85 11.58
C ARG A 207 -10.41 13.09 10.40
N ASP A 208 -11.71 12.95 10.60
CA ASP A 208 -12.72 13.13 9.54
C ASP A 208 -13.06 14.60 9.25
N ASP A 209 -12.78 15.51 10.19
CA ASP A 209 -13.11 16.94 10.08
C ASP A 209 -12.08 17.74 9.25
N GLU A 210 -10.88 17.21 9.09
CA GLU A 210 -9.81 17.84 8.32
C GLU A 210 -9.57 17.13 6.98
N PRO A 211 -9.13 17.86 5.94
CA PRO A 211 -8.81 17.26 4.66
C PRO A 211 -7.57 16.35 4.74
N ILE A 212 -7.58 15.30 3.93
CA ILE A 212 -6.47 14.38 3.75
C ILE A 212 -5.85 14.64 2.39
N TRP A 213 -4.55 14.88 2.36
CA TRP A 213 -3.81 15.12 1.14
C TRP A 213 -3.27 13.81 0.54
N LEU A 214 -3.38 13.70 -0.79
CA LEU A 214 -2.95 12.53 -1.55
C LEU A 214 -2.15 12.98 -2.78
N GLU A 215 -1.25 12.13 -3.30
CA GLU A 215 -0.69 12.31 -4.63
C GLU A 215 -1.76 12.11 -5.71
N ASP A 216 -1.61 12.81 -6.85
CA ASP A 216 -2.45 12.63 -8.05
C ASP A 216 -2.04 11.35 -8.78
N GLU A 217 -2.45 10.21 -8.24
CA GLU A 217 -2.15 8.90 -8.79
C GLU A 217 -3.33 8.32 -9.57
N SER A 218 -3.00 7.52 -10.57
CA SER A 218 -4.00 6.73 -11.30
C SER A 218 -4.47 5.55 -10.45
N ARG A 219 -5.55 4.88 -10.88
CA ARG A 219 -6.03 3.65 -10.24
C ARG A 219 -4.91 2.61 -10.05
N ASN A 220 -3.91 2.63 -10.94
CA ASN A 220 -2.78 1.71 -10.89
C ASN A 220 -1.50 2.46 -10.54
N ILE A 221 -0.83 2.04 -9.47
CA ILE A 221 0.50 2.51 -9.08
C ILE A 221 1.47 1.36 -9.34
N GLY A 222 2.16 1.38 -10.48
CA GLY A 222 2.94 0.23 -10.95
C GLY A 222 2.05 -0.98 -11.21
N THR A 223 2.25 -2.08 -10.46
CA THR A 223 1.44 -3.31 -10.52
C THR A 223 0.30 -3.36 -9.51
N VAL A 224 0.25 -2.40 -8.60
CA VAL A 224 -0.78 -2.32 -7.55
C VAL A 224 -2.04 -1.65 -8.07
N PHE A 225 -3.20 -2.23 -7.80
CA PHE A 225 -4.51 -1.65 -8.10
C PHE A 225 -5.13 -1.11 -6.81
N MET A 226 -5.47 0.18 -6.81
CA MET A 226 -6.26 0.76 -5.73
C MET A 226 -7.70 0.20 -5.73
N PRO A 227 -8.35 0.08 -4.56
CA PRO A 227 -9.77 -0.23 -4.50
C PRO A 227 -10.60 0.76 -5.34
N ASP A 228 -11.57 0.24 -6.12
CA ASP A 228 -12.37 1.06 -7.03
C ASP A 228 -13.11 2.19 -6.31
N CYS A 229 -13.69 1.91 -5.15
CA CYS A 229 -14.38 2.91 -4.34
C CYS A 229 -13.45 4.07 -3.97
N PHE A 230 -12.23 3.78 -3.52
CA PHE A 230 -11.26 4.80 -3.16
C PHE A 230 -10.79 5.61 -4.39
N SER A 231 -10.48 4.94 -5.50
CA SER A 231 -10.07 5.60 -6.75
C SER A 231 -11.16 6.54 -7.28
N LEU A 232 -12.44 6.17 -7.19
CA LEU A 232 -13.55 7.02 -7.57
C LEU A 232 -13.65 8.28 -6.70
N ARG A 233 -13.44 8.14 -5.37
CA ARG A 233 -13.40 9.30 -4.46
C ARG A 233 -12.27 10.27 -4.80
N MET A 234 -11.08 9.74 -5.13
CA MET A 234 -9.96 10.58 -5.58
C MET A 234 -10.28 11.33 -6.89
N GLN A 235 -10.99 10.71 -7.83
CA GLN A 235 -11.33 11.33 -9.11
C GLN A 235 -12.27 12.53 -8.96
N THR A 236 -13.09 12.58 -7.93
CA THR A 236 -14.01 13.69 -7.65
C THR A 236 -13.44 14.76 -6.73
N ALA A 237 -12.30 14.50 -6.10
CA ALA A 237 -11.64 15.43 -5.18
C ALA A 237 -11.02 16.63 -5.91
N PRO A 238 -10.94 17.81 -5.28
CA PRO A 238 -10.25 18.97 -5.83
C PRO A 238 -8.75 18.66 -6.00
N VAL A 239 -8.18 19.19 -7.09
CA VAL A 239 -6.76 19.02 -7.44
C VAL A 239 -6.06 20.36 -7.39
N ILE A 240 -4.95 20.42 -6.69
CA ILE A 240 -4.01 21.55 -6.75
C ILE A 240 -2.82 21.08 -7.58
N ALA A 241 -2.71 21.58 -8.81
CA ALA A 241 -1.71 21.17 -9.77
C ALA A 241 -0.51 22.13 -9.77
N LEU A 242 0.64 21.66 -9.29
CA LEU A 242 1.88 22.43 -9.28
C LEU A 242 2.54 22.35 -10.66
N MET A 243 2.62 23.48 -11.33
CA MET A 243 3.18 23.65 -12.67
C MET A 243 4.59 24.24 -12.56
N MET A 244 5.56 23.54 -13.13
CA MET A 244 6.98 23.89 -13.02
C MET A 244 7.67 23.60 -14.36
N SER A 245 8.57 24.49 -14.80
CA SER A 245 9.31 24.32 -16.06
C SER A 245 10.18 23.07 -16.04
N ILE A 246 10.55 22.54 -17.21
CA ILE A 246 11.50 21.42 -17.31
C ILE A 246 12.86 21.83 -16.71
N GLU A 247 13.27 23.08 -16.94
CA GLU A 247 14.54 23.63 -16.44
C GLU A 247 14.63 23.59 -14.93
N THR A 248 13.52 23.88 -14.24
CA THR A 248 13.47 23.86 -12.77
C THR A 248 13.46 22.44 -12.22
N ARG A 249 12.83 21.48 -12.94
CA ARG A 249 12.69 20.07 -12.51
C ARG A 249 13.90 19.20 -12.84
N LEU A 250 14.62 19.53 -13.92
CA LEU A 250 15.72 18.71 -14.47
C LEU A 250 16.85 18.47 -13.47
N PRO A 251 17.34 19.45 -12.69
CA PRO A 251 18.43 19.22 -11.72
C PRO A 251 18.06 18.12 -10.71
N ARG A 252 16.86 18.15 -10.14
CA ARG A 252 16.38 17.15 -9.20
C ARG A 252 16.30 15.74 -9.82
N LEU A 253 15.79 15.65 -11.03
CA LEU A 253 15.70 14.37 -11.72
C LEU A 253 17.08 13.82 -12.13
N LEU A 254 18.02 14.71 -12.45
CA LEU A 254 19.40 14.30 -12.69
C LEU A 254 20.03 13.74 -11.43
N GLU A 255 19.92 14.46 -10.29
CA GLU A 255 20.43 13.98 -9.00
C GLU A 255 19.84 12.61 -8.64
N GLU A 256 18.55 12.42 -8.86
CA GLU A 256 17.89 11.16 -8.58
C GLU A 256 18.30 10.03 -9.53
N TYR A 257 18.23 10.26 -10.85
CA TYR A 257 18.41 9.18 -11.83
C TYR A 257 19.86 8.80 -12.07
N THR A 258 20.82 9.71 -11.91
CA THR A 258 22.25 9.37 -12.04
C THR A 258 22.77 8.46 -10.93
N THR A 259 21.99 8.21 -9.88
CA THR A 259 22.30 7.21 -8.86
C THR A 259 22.08 5.76 -9.32
N PHE A 260 21.34 5.55 -10.42
CA PHE A 260 21.00 4.23 -10.96
C PHE A 260 21.85 3.87 -12.17
N PRO A 261 22.11 2.57 -12.40
CA PRO A 261 22.76 2.10 -13.63
C PRO A 261 22.00 2.53 -14.88
N ALA A 262 22.73 2.91 -15.94
CA ALA A 262 22.12 3.35 -17.20
C ALA A 262 21.19 2.29 -17.81
N GLU A 263 21.48 1.01 -17.61
CA GLU A 263 20.68 -0.12 -18.06
C GLU A 263 19.29 -0.15 -17.44
N GLU A 264 19.17 0.19 -16.16
CA GLU A 264 17.88 0.24 -15.44
C GLU A 264 17.02 1.41 -15.93
N ILE A 265 17.66 2.57 -16.16
CA ILE A 265 16.99 3.74 -16.74
C ILE A 265 16.55 3.40 -18.17
N MET A 266 17.42 2.77 -18.97
CA MET A 266 17.09 2.29 -20.31
C MET A 266 15.89 1.35 -20.30
N ALA A 267 15.86 0.38 -19.42
CA ALA A 267 14.72 -0.53 -19.27
C ALA A 267 13.41 0.23 -18.99
N SER A 268 13.47 1.30 -18.20
CA SER A 268 12.31 2.16 -17.89
C SER A 268 11.87 2.98 -19.11
N VAL A 269 12.80 3.52 -19.92
CA VAL A 269 12.50 4.17 -21.21
C VAL A 269 11.82 3.18 -22.17
N MET A 270 12.31 1.94 -22.24
CA MET A 270 11.73 0.91 -23.11
C MET A 270 10.29 0.53 -22.73
N LYS A 271 9.91 0.60 -21.46
CA LYS A 271 8.51 0.37 -21.01
C LYS A 271 7.52 1.36 -21.63
N ILE A 272 7.95 2.60 -21.92
CA ILE A 272 7.10 3.63 -22.52
C ILE A 272 7.29 3.78 -24.04
N SER A 273 8.11 2.94 -24.68
CA SER A 273 8.50 3.06 -26.10
C SER A 273 7.31 3.17 -27.07
N LYS A 274 6.25 2.38 -26.85
CA LYS A 274 5.02 2.45 -27.69
C LYS A 274 4.33 3.81 -27.63
N ARG A 275 4.41 4.50 -26.50
CA ARG A 275 3.75 5.79 -26.25
C ARG A 275 4.68 6.97 -26.61
N LEU A 276 5.98 6.80 -26.38
CA LEU A 276 7.00 7.79 -26.69
C LEU A 276 7.23 7.90 -28.24
N GLY A 277 7.04 6.79 -28.94
CA GLY A 277 7.33 6.65 -30.39
C GLY A 277 8.75 6.16 -30.64
N GLY A 278 8.93 5.46 -31.78
CA GLY A 278 10.19 4.77 -32.08
C GLY A 278 11.41 5.69 -32.20
N ASP A 279 11.25 6.86 -32.82
CA ASP A 279 12.36 7.80 -33.05
C ASP A 279 12.81 8.45 -31.73
N ARG A 280 11.87 8.93 -30.92
CA ARG A 280 12.17 9.51 -29.61
C ARG A 280 12.73 8.47 -28.64
N THR A 281 12.25 7.22 -28.71
CA THR A 281 12.82 6.12 -27.91
C THR A 281 14.28 5.86 -28.30
N ARG A 282 14.61 5.84 -29.59
CA ARG A 282 16.00 5.71 -30.07
C ARG A 282 16.87 6.86 -29.60
N GLU A 283 16.41 8.10 -29.77
CA GLU A 283 17.11 9.30 -29.34
C GLU A 283 17.43 9.26 -27.83
N ALA A 284 16.45 8.94 -26.98
CA ALA A 284 16.66 8.80 -25.54
C ALA A 284 17.63 7.66 -25.19
N ALA A 285 17.52 6.52 -25.90
CA ALA A 285 18.41 5.39 -25.72
C ALA A 285 19.86 5.72 -26.13
N ASP A 286 20.07 6.41 -27.24
CA ASP A 286 21.39 6.83 -27.71
C ASP A 286 22.02 7.88 -26.78
N ALA A 287 21.21 8.79 -26.24
CA ALA A 287 21.66 9.76 -25.22
C ALA A 287 22.16 9.03 -23.96
N LEU A 288 21.40 8.06 -23.44
CA LEU A 288 21.81 7.27 -22.26
C LEU A 288 23.10 6.48 -22.50
N ARG A 289 23.28 5.86 -23.70
CA ARG A 289 24.52 5.15 -24.06
C ARG A 289 25.75 6.07 -24.10
N LYS A 290 25.54 7.35 -24.37
CA LYS A 290 26.59 8.39 -24.38
C LYS A 290 26.82 9.05 -23.03
N GLY A 291 26.03 8.68 -22.01
CA GLY A 291 26.03 9.34 -20.71
C GLY A 291 25.34 10.71 -20.68
N ASP A 292 24.59 11.04 -21.73
CA ASP A 292 23.82 12.30 -21.81
C ASP A 292 22.43 12.10 -21.18
N TYR A 293 22.43 12.00 -19.83
CA TYR A 293 21.23 11.91 -19.02
C TYR A 293 20.28 13.10 -19.21
N PRO A 294 20.76 14.36 -19.29
CA PRO A 294 19.87 15.51 -19.47
C PRO A 294 18.98 15.39 -20.68
N THR A 295 19.54 15.00 -21.84
CA THR A 295 18.78 14.82 -23.09
C THR A 295 17.75 13.67 -22.95
N ALA A 296 18.15 12.54 -22.40
CA ALA A 296 17.24 11.41 -22.21
C ALA A 296 16.06 11.75 -21.28
N ILE A 297 16.32 12.46 -20.18
CA ILE A 297 15.29 12.90 -19.23
C ILE A 297 14.35 13.90 -19.90
N ARG A 298 14.85 14.92 -20.64
CA ARG A 298 13.99 15.87 -21.35
C ARG A 298 13.02 15.19 -22.31
N ILE A 299 13.51 14.23 -23.10
CA ILE A 299 12.68 13.47 -24.04
C ILE A 299 11.54 12.76 -23.31
N THR A 300 11.83 12.13 -22.18
CA THR A 300 10.81 11.40 -21.41
C THR A 300 9.84 12.36 -20.72
N LEU A 301 10.31 13.51 -20.21
CA LEU A 301 9.46 14.51 -19.57
C LEU A 301 8.45 15.12 -20.55
N GLU A 302 8.83 15.42 -21.79
CA GLU A 302 7.89 15.92 -22.80
C GLU A 302 6.70 14.98 -23.01
N TYR A 303 6.95 13.68 -22.97
CA TYR A 303 5.88 12.68 -23.04
C TYR A 303 5.00 12.70 -21.78
N TYR A 304 5.62 12.68 -20.59
CA TYR A 304 4.88 12.67 -19.33
C TYR A 304 4.06 13.95 -19.15
N ASP A 305 4.60 15.11 -19.50
CA ASP A 305 3.91 16.40 -19.39
C ASP A 305 2.66 16.42 -20.29
N LYS A 306 2.76 15.94 -21.54
CA LYS A 306 1.60 15.81 -22.42
C LYS A 306 0.54 14.87 -21.86
N ALA A 307 0.96 13.72 -21.34
CA ALA A 307 0.05 12.75 -20.75
C ALA A 307 -0.64 13.31 -19.50
N TYR A 308 0.10 14.03 -18.66
CA TYR A 308 -0.42 14.65 -17.45
C TYR A 308 -1.44 15.76 -17.75
N HIS A 309 -1.10 16.69 -18.66
CA HIS A 309 -2.04 17.72 -19.12
C HIS A 309 -3.32 17.11 -19.70
N TYR A 310 -3.21 16.05 -20.48
CA TYR A 310 -4.38 15.33 -20.97
C TYR A 310 -5.19 14.71 -19.84
N GLY A 311 -4.55 14.17 -18.80
CA GLY A 311 -5.22 13.65 -17.61
C GLY A 311 -6.01 14.75 -16.88
N LEU A 312 -5.38 15.91 -16.63
CA LEU A 312 -6.02 17.05 -16.00
C LEU A 312 -7.20 17.61 -16.81
N SER A 313 -7.10 17.61 -18.15
CA SER A 313 -8.20 18.08 -19.02
C SER A 313 -9.47 17.20 -18.99
N LYS A 314 -9.41 16.02 -18.36
CA LYS A 314 -10.57 15.14 -18.12
C LYS A 314 -11.28 15.42 -16.80
N ARG A 315 -10.68 16.23 -15.92
CA ARG A 315 -11.30 16.65 -14.66
C ARG A 315 -12.46 17.61 -14.94
N ALA A 316 -13.42 17.66 -14.02
CA ALA A 316 -14.56 18.56 -14.15
C ALA A 316 -14.12 20.04 -14.13
N GLU A 317 -14.89 20.90 -14.72
CA GLU A 317 -14.67 22.35 -14.69
C GLU A 317 -14.63 22.85 -13.23
N GLY A 318 -13.61 23.67 -12.89
CA GLY A 318 -13.39 24.16 -11.54
C GLY A 318 -12.73 23.18 -10.56
N GLN A 319 -12.54 21.91 -10.96
CA GLN A 319 -11.93 20.90 -10.07
C GLN A 319 -10.41 21.07 -9.93
N VAL A 320 -9.73 21.73 -10.86
CA VAL A 320 -8.27 21.89 -10.89
C VAL A 320 -7.88 23.33 -10.67
N THR A 321 -7.08 23.56 -9.63
CA THR A 321 -6.42 24.85 -9.37
C THR A 321 -4.95 24.74 -9.79
N TYR A 322 -4.52 25.56 -10.73
CA TYR A 322 -3.13 25.57 -11.22
C TYR A 322 -2.29 26.58 -10.43
N ILE A 323 -1.13 26.14 -9.97
CA ILE A 323 -0.12 26.97 -9.31
C ILE A 323 1.16 26.92 -10.14
N ASN A 324 1.61 28.07 -10.64
CA ASN A 324 2.90 28.17 -11.31
C ASN A 324 3.98 28.53 -10.29
N THR A 325 5.11 27.83 -10.39
CA THR A 325 6.31 28.09 -9.56
C THR A 325 7.57 27.97 -10.41
N GLU A 326 8.55 28.83 -10.11
CA GLU A 326 9.87 28.81 -10.76
C GLU A 326 10.96 28.26 -9.85
N THR A 327 10.60 27.82 -8.63
CA THR A 327 11.53 27.25 -7.66
C THR A 327 11.20 25.80 -7.33
N ASP A 328 12.20 25.01 -7.02
CA ASP A 328 12.05 23.64 -6.49
C ASP A 328 12.14 23.56 -4.97
N ASP A 329 12.16 24.74 -4.30
CA ASP A 329 12.15 24.80 -2.84
C ASP A 329 10.86 24.20 -2.26
N VAL A 330 11.04 23.15 -1.47
CA VAL A 330 9.94 22.35 -0.91
C VAL A 330 9.07 23.20 0.04
N ALA A 331 9.69 24.05 0.88
CA ALA A 331 8.94 24.83 1.87
C ALA A 331 8.12 25.96 1.20
N VAL A 332 8.72 26.62 0.20
CA VAL A 332 8.01 27.64 -0.60
C VAL A 332 6.83 27.00 -1.34
N ASN A 333 7.04 25.89 -2.01
CA ASN A 333 5.98 25.21 -2.76
C ASN A 333 4.88 24.64 -1.84
N ALA A 334 5.24 24.12 -0.65
CA ALA A 334 4.26 23.69 0.34
C ALA A 334 3.38 24.86 0.82
N ALA A 335 3.97 26.03 1.07
CA ALA A 335 3.23 27.21 1.47
C ALA A 335 2.23 27.66 0.37
N LEU A 336 2.66 27.71 -0.90
CA LEU A 336 1.81 28.03 -2.05
C LEU A 336 0.63 27.06 -2.20
N VAL A 337 0.90 25.75 -2.08
CA VAL A 337 -0.10 24.70 -2.17
C VAL A 337 -1.12 24.81 -1.03
N MET A 338 -0.66 25.04 0.21
CA MET A 338 -1.53 25.19 1.37
C MET A 338 -2.37 26.47 1.31
N GLU A 339 -1.82 27.58 0.76
CA GLU A 339 -2.57 28.80 0.54
C GLU A 339 -3.70 28.61 -0.48
N ALA A 340 -3.40 27.95 -1.61
CA ALA A 340 -4.41 27.64 -2.61
C ALA A 340 -5.54 26.75 -2.06
N ALA A 341 -5.21 25.80 -1.18
CA ALA A 341 -6.19 24.93 -0.55
C ALA A 341 -7.18 25.68 0.34
N ARG A 342 -6.78 26.76 1.01
CA ARG A 342 -7.68 27.60 1.83
C ARG A 342 -8.76 28.27 1.00
N ASN A 343 -8.53 28.42 -0.30
CA ASN A 343 -9.45 29.06 -1.25
C ASN A 343 -10.35 28.04 -1.99
N LEU A 344 -10.27 26.76 -1.65
CA LEU A 344 -11.12 25.72 -2.26
C LEU A 344 -12.56 25.69 -1.72
N GLY A 345 -12.95 26.61 -0.84
CA GLY A 345 -14.31 26.82 -0.37
C GLY A 345 -14.73 25.89 0.76
#